data_e8a2f9963a04d171ebe40f04cf7f00cc
#
_entry.id   e8a2f9963a04d171ebe40f04cf7f00cc
#
_cell.length_a   1.000
_cell.length_b   1.000
_cell.length_c   1.000
_cell.angle_alpha   90.00
_cell.angle_beta   90.00
_cell.angle_gamma   90.00
#
_symmetry.space_group_name_H-M   'P 1'
#
loop_
_entity.id
_entity.type
_entity.pdbx_description
1 polymer ?
#
loop_
_entity_poly.entity_id
_entity_poly.type
_entity_poly.pdbx_seq_one_letter_code
_entity_poly.pdbx_strand_id
1 'polypeptide(L)'
;MISFITSAMQESPLFDKSYSMDADLSNAVAWNVARPDEKLKAEQEHIMHWIEERVAACKLQRHDVEWFRNCCPIVQKVSEGVCGPVLQELCDMIGHNDRAAPDLFRYGGPLIGKLPCTGNGKEHIFPAPTDVCDMWNSRATDNAALHNKLKEDKHSKFLMDQCKADAMLCRMSEPHLLEPDDVSGTRISPGFCVEQGLKEDGSLKLRAIYDLSRSGVNACTEAVEKLSYDSIDALFAVSRSFMQQGRPIAFLKADIDAAYRRVPIDPRHRWAAGVMFKYNGATQSSCHYSFPFGAKQLSMRGTELVHCLQTLRAKSFTCRCCASWMISSRRHQRNAQSMP
;
A
#
# COMPACT_ATOMS: atom_id res chain seq x y z
N MET A 1 -14.55 -18.91 -22.46
CA MET A 1 -14.33 -17.58 -21.85
C MET A 1 -14.50 -16.44 -22.88
N ILE A 2 -13.86 -16.50 -24.05
CA ILE A 2 -14.00 -15.49 -25.12
C ILE A 2 -15.44 -15.41 -25.62
N SER A 3 -16.13 -16.53 -25.84
CA SER A 3 -17.54 -16.56 -26.27
C SER A 3 -18.50 -15.91 -25.25
N PHE A 4 -18.25 -16.12 -23.96
CA PHE A 4 -19.03 -15.49 -22.88
C PHE A 4 -18.88 -13.96 -22.88
N ILE A 5 -17.65 -13.48 -23.03
CA ILE A 5 -17.36 -12.04 -23.09
C ILE A 5 -18.02 -11.43 -24.33
N THR A 6 -17.92 -12.08 -25.48
CA THR A 6 -18.54 -11.62 -26.74
C THR A 6 -20.06 -11.57 -26.62
N SER A 7 -20.68 -12.59 -26.04
CA SER A 7 -22.14 -12.64 -25.80
C SER A 7 -22.58 -11.57 -24.80
N ALA A 8 -21.85 -11.42 -23.69
CA ALA A 8 -22.14 -10.38 -22.70
C ALA A 8 -22.00 -8.96 -23.27
N MET A 9 -21.04 -8.74 -24.17
CA MET A 9 -20.88 -7.47 -24.89
C MET A 9 -22.02 -7.17 -25.87
N GLN A 10 -22.66 -8.21 -26.43
CA GLN A 10 -23.79 -8.07 -27.35
C GLN A 10 -25.15 -7.88 -26.66
N GLU A 11 -25.29 -8.44 -25.45
CA GLU A 11 -26.58 -8.52 -24.75
C GLU A 11 -26.76 -7.48 -23.63
N SER A 12 -25.70 -6.76 -23.22
CA SER A 12 -25.77 -5.86 -22.08
C SER A 12 -25.90 -4.39 -22.47
N PRO A 13 -27.00 -3.72 -22.09
CA PRO A 13 -27.16 -2.27 -22.28
C PRO A 13 -26.15 -1.43 -21.46
N LEU A 14 -25.39 -2.04 -20.56
CA LEU A 14 -24.32 -1.38 -19.83
C LEU A 14 -23.14 -0.96 -20.72
N PHE A 15 -22.97 -1.61 -21.88
CA PHE A 15 -21.91 -1.29 -22.84
C PHE A 15 -22.26 -0.18 -23.83
N ASP A 16 -23.53 0.24 -23.88
CA ASP A 16 -23.98 1.38 -24.70
C ASP A 16 -23.74 2.75 -24.06
N LYS A 17 -23.43 2.79 -22.75
CA LYS A 17 -23.01 4.03 -22.12
C LYS A 17 -21.60 4.37 -22.59
N SER A 18 -21.49 5.44 -23.36
CA SER A 18 -20.21 6.03 -23.74
C SER A 18 -19.46 6.47 -22.47
N TYR A 19 -18.57 5.62 -21.99
CA TYR A 19 -17.60 6.04 -20.99
C TYR A 19 -16.67 7.04 -21.65
N SER A 20 -16.69 8.28 -21.21
CA SER A 20 -15.70 9.27 -21.65
C SER A 20 -14.44 9.07 -20.80
N MET A 21 -13.36 8.66 -21.45
CA MET A 21 -12.04 8.71 -20.80
C MET A 21 -11.72 10.16 -20.44
N ASP A 22 -11.06 10.36 -19.29
CA ASP A 22 -10.50 11.67 -18.99
C ASP A 22 -9.46 12.08 -20.06
N ALA A 23 -9.13 13.36 -20.10
CA ALA A 23 -8.25 13.91 -21.13
C ALA A 23 -6.84 13.30 -21.07
N ASP A 24 -6.31 13.06 -19.88
CA ASP A 24 -4.95 12.51 -19.69
C ASP A 24 -4.88 11.07 -20.20
N LEU A 25 -5.87 10.25 -19.86
CA LEU A 25 -5.97 8.87 -20.35
C LEU A 25 -6.17 8.80 -21.85
N SER A 26 -7.05 9.65 -22.40
CA SER A 26 -7.28 9.77 -23.86
C SER A 26 -6.00 10.16 -24.60
N ASN A 27 -5.27 11.14 -24.10
CA ASN A 27 -4.00 11.59 -24.66
C ASN A 27 -2.93 10.49 -24.60
N ALA A 28 -2.85 9.77 -23.48
CA ALA A 28 -1.91 8.66 -23.31
C ALA A 28 -2.21 7.52 -24.32
N VAL A 29 -3.49 7.18 -24.51
CA VAL A 29 -3.90 6.17 -25.51
C VAL A 29 -3.55 6.63 -26.91
N ALA A 30 -3.95 7.85 -27.31
CA ALA A 30 -3.65 8.40 -28.62
C ALA A 30 -2.16 8.43 -28.90
N TRP A 31 -1.35 8.84 -27.94
CA TRP A 31 0.10 8.88 -28.05
C TRP A 31 0.72 7.49 -28.25
N ASN A 32 0.25 6.47 -27.53
CA ASN A 32 0.71 5.08 -27.69
C ASN A 32 0.29 4.48 -29.02
N VAL A 33 -0.93 4.74 -29.47
CA VAL A 33 -1.45 4.21 -30.74
C VAL A 33 -0.72 4.81 -31.95
N ALA A 34 -0.37 6.10 -31.88
CA ALA A 34 0.30 6.81 -32.98
C ALA A 34 1.75 6.40 -33.23
N ARG A 35 2.38 5.63 -32.30
CA ARG A 35 3.81 5.30 -32.38
C ARG A 35 4.07 3.87 -32.84
N PRO A 36 5.15 3.64 -33.62
CA PRO A 36 5.62 2.30 -33.93
C PRO A 36 6.04 1.53 -32.67
N ASP A 37 5.77 0.22 -32.65
CA ASP A 37 6.05 -0.63 -31.50
C ASP A 37 7.56 -0.66 -31.13
N GLU A 38 8.44 -0.63 -32.13
CA GLU A 38 9.89 -0.58 -31.91
C GLU A 38 10.33 0.69 -31.19
N LYS A 39 9.72 1.84 -31.53
CA LYS A 39 10.01 3.11 -30.88
C LYS A 39 9.53 3.11 -29.43
N LEU A 40 8.31 2.61 -29.20
CA LEU A 40 7.77 2.46 -27.83
C LEU A 40 8.64 1.54 -26.98
N LYS A 41 9.10 0.43 -27.55
CA LYS A 41 10.00 -0.51 -26.86
C LYS A 41 11.34 0.13 -26.52
N ALA A 42 11.96 0.83 -27.46
CA ALA A 42 13.23 1.51 -27.22
C ALA A 42 13.12 2.59 -26.12
N GLU A 43 12.05 3.36 -26.12
CA GLU A 43 11.79 4.36 -25.08
C GLU A 43 11.55 3.71 -23.71
N GLN A 44 10.84 2.59 -23.65
CA GLN A 44 10.63 1.81 -22.43
C GLN A 44 11.95 1.26 -21.87
N GLU A 45 12.79 0.68 -22.74
CA GLU A 45 14.11 0.17 -22.36
C GLU A 45 15.01 1.29 -21.83
N HIS A 46 14.98 2.46 -22.47
CA HIS A 46 15.73 3.64 -22.03
C HIS A 46 15.28 4.11 -20.62
N ILE A 47 13.97 4.22 -20.37
CA ILE A 47 13.45 4.62 -19.06
C ILE A 47 13.81 3.59 -17.99
N MET A 48 13.70 2.31 -18.31
CA MET A 48 14.08 1.24 -17.37
C MET A 48 15.55 1.31 -17.01
N HIS A 49 16.42 1.45 -17.99
CA HIS A 49 17.86 1.58 -17.78
C HIS A 49 18.17 2.81 -16.91
N TRP A 50 17.55 3.96 -17.21
CA TRP A 50 17.69 5.16 -16.40
C TRP A 50 17.27 4.93 -14.94
N ILE A 51 16.11 4.27 -14.69
CA ILE A 51 15.66 3.94 -13.33
C ILE A 51 16.67 3.04 -12.62
N GLU A 52 17.17 2.00 -13.29
CA GLU A 52 18.15 1.06 -12.72
C GLU A 52 19.46 1.77 -12.36
N GLU A 53 19.98 2.62 -13.22
CA GLU A 53 21.18 3.42 -12.94
C GLU A 53 20.98 4.37 -11.76
N ARG A 54 19.83 5.10 -11.71
CA ARG A 54 19.54 6.02 -10.62
C ARG A 54 19.38 5.30 -9.28
N VAL A 55 18.72 4.15 -9.27
CA VAL A 55 18.59 3.32 -8.07
C VAL A 55 19.94 2.78 -7.61
N ALA A 56 20.79 2.33 -8.54
CA ALA A 56 22.13 1.87 -8.21
C ALA A 56 22.97 3.01 -7.61
N ALA A 57 22.95 4.20 -8.22
CA ALA A 57 23.64 5.37 -7.71
C ALA A 57 23.16 5.78 -6.31
N CYS A 58 21.84 5.79 -6.06
CA CYS A 58 21.28 6.08 -4.74
C CYS A 58 21.71 5.05 -3.68
N LYS A 59 21.81 3.77 -4.04
CA LYS A 59 22.27 2.73 -3.11
C LYS A 59 23.74 2.91 -2.72
N LEU A 60 24.60 3.29 -3.66
CA LEU A 60 26.01 3.55 -3.42
C LEU A 60 26.24 4.81 -2.57
N GLN A 61 25.43 5.85 -2.76
CA GLN A 61 25.57 7.15 -2.11
C GLN A 61 24.61 7.36 -0.94
N ARG A 62 24.01 6.30 -0.40
CA ARG A 62 22.92 6.37 0.60
C ARG A 62 23.24 7.24 1.81
N HIS A 63 24.51 7.30 2.25
CA HIS A 63 24.93 8.12 3.39
C HIS A 63 25.13 9.60 3.04
N ASP A 64 25.31 9.95 1.77
CA ASP A 64 25.61 11.29 1.30
C ASP A 64 24.37 12.02 0.76
N VAL A 65 23.31 11.28 0.46
CA VAL A 65 22.06 11.87 -0.05
C VAL A 65 21.31 12.57 1.08
N GLU A 66 21.05 13.87 0.92
CA GLU A 66 20.29 14.70 1.88
C GLU A 66 18.95 14.06 2.29
N TRP A 67 18.33 13.30 1.39
CA TRP A 67 17.13 12.53 1.66
C TRP A 67 17.21 11.70 2.93
N PHE A 68 18.34 11.04 3.18
CA PHE A 68 18.49 10.09 4.28
C PHE A 68 18.97 10.72 5.58
N ARG A 69 19.52 11.94 5.55
CA ARG A 69 20.14 12.60 6.73
C ARG A 69 19.19 12.78 7.91
N ASN A 70 17.90 12.99 7.64
CA ASN A 70 16.87 13.28 8.66
C ASN A 70 15.82 12.17 8.77
N CYS A 71 16.07 11.00 8.19
CA CYS A 71 15.15 9.88 8.27
C CYS A 71 15.29 9.12 9.59
N CYS A 72 14.17 8.81 10.24
CA CYS A 72 14.15 7.88 11.37
C CYS A 72 14.67 6.50 10.94
N PRO A 73 15.61 5.86 11.67
CA PRO A 73 16.18 4.56 11.30
C PRO A 73 15.16 3.47 11.05
N ILE A 74 14.05 3.43 11.79
CA ILE A 74 12.98 2.45 11.57
C ILE A 74 12.22 2.74 10.29
N VAL A 75 11.97 4.02 9.96
CA VAL A 75 11.35 4.42 8.69
C VAL A 75 12.22 3.96 7.52
N GLN A 76 13.53 4.17 7.62
CA GLN A 76 14.49 3.70 6.59
C GLN A 76 14.44 2.18 6.41
N LYS A 77 14.39 1.41 7.51
CA LYS A 77 14.33 -0.05 7.43
C LYS A 77 13.04 -0.54 6.78
N VAL A 78 11.87 0.01 7.17
CA VAL A 78 10.58 -0.35 6.57
C VAL A 78 10.57 -0.01 5.08
N SER A 79 11.19 1.12 4.70
CA SER A 79 11.24 1.63 3.32
C SER A 79 12.41 1.07 2.50
N GLU A 80 13.19 0.13 3.02
CA GLU A 80 14.43 -0.34 2.38
C GLU A 80 14.24 -0.83 0.94
N GLY A 81 13.05 -1.39 0.63
CA GLY A 81 12.70 -1.85 -0.71
C GLY A 81 12.24 -0.75 -1.67
N VAL A 82 12.18 0.52 -1.23
CA VAL A 82 11.73 1.66 -2.03
C VAL A 82 12.84 2.69 -2.11
N CYS A 83 13.22 3.08 -3.32
CA CYS A 83 14.17 4.18 -3.53
C CYS A 83 13.41 5.52 -3.55
N GLY A 84 13.22 6.12 -2.37
CA GLY A 84 12.48 7.38 -2.21
C GLY A 84 13.01 8.52 -3.09
N PRO A 85 14.32 8.78 -3.20
CA PRO A 85 14.86 9.81 -4.11
C PRO A 85 14.45 9.61 -5.56
N VAL A 86 14.56 8.38 -6.08
CA VAL A 86 14.15 8.08 -7.47
C VAL A 86 12.65 8.20 -7.64
N LEU A 87 11.86 7.80 -6.64
CA LEU A 87 10.41 8.02 -6.65
C LEU A 87 10.07 9.51 -6.70
N GLN A 88 10.80 10.35 -5.97
CA GLN A 88 10.64 11.81 -6.02
C GLN A 88 10.95 12.35 -7.43
N GLU A 89 12.09 11.99 -8.00
CA GLU A 89 12.47 12.40 -9.36
C GLU A 89 11.39 11.99 -10.38
N LEU A 90 10.87 10.77 -10.28
CA LEU A 90 9.80 10.28 -11.15
C LEU A 90 8.51 11.07 -10.97
N CYS A 91 8.09 11.37 -9.74
CA CYS A 91 6.91 12.21 -9.45
C CYS A 91 7.05 13.61 -10.04
N ASP A 92 8.24 14.20 -9.91
CA ASP A 92 8.53 15.53 -10.46
C ASP A 92 8.51 15.52 -12.00
N MET A 93 9.11 14.51 -12.64
CA MET A 93 9.14 14.37 -14.10
C MET A 93 7.74 14.25 -14.72
N ILE A 94 6.83 13.52 -14.06
CA ILE A 94 5.46 13.34 -14.57
C ILE A 94 4.50 14.44 -14.13
N GLY A 95 4.96 15.37 -13.25
CA GLY A 95 4.08 16.37 -12.66
C GLY A 95 2.98 15.74 -11.82
N HIS A 96 3.32 14.74 -10.97
CA HIS A 96 2.33 14.07 -10.13
C HIS A 96 1.69 15.05 -9.14
N ASN A 97 0.36 14.99 -8.97
CA ASN A 97 -0.38 15.92 -8.13
C ASN A 97 0.01 15.80 -6.65
N ASP A 98 0.14 14.56 -6.14
CA ASP A 98 0.61 14.33 -4.77
C ASP A 98 2.14 14.32 -4.72
N ARG A 99 2.72 15.49 -4.60
CA ARG A 99 4.17 15.65 -4.44
C ARG A 99 4.71 15.17 -3.10
N ALA A 100 3.82 14.96 -2.12
CA ALA A 100 4.18 14.45 -0.81
C ALA A 100 4.18 12.91 -0.75
N ALA A 101 3.75 12.21 -1.81
CA ALA A 101 3.75 10.75 -1.84
C ALA A 101 5.14 10.12 -1.53
N PRO A 102 6.27 10.61 -2.06
CA PRO A 102 7.59 10.12 -1.69
C PRO A 102 7.95 10.34 -0.22
N ASP A 103 7.44 11.39 0.42
CA ASP A 103 7.68 11.71 1.82
C ASP A 103 7.13 10.66 2.79
N LEU A 104 6.15 9.85 2.35
CA LEU A 104 5.69 8.69 3.09
C LEU A 104 6.83 7.70 3.39
N PHE A 105 7.80 7.59 2.49
CA PHE A 105 8.97 6.72 2.65
C PHE A 105 10.15 7.40 3.34
N ARG A 106 10.09 8.73 3.47
CA ARG A 106 11.11 9.53 4.16
C ARG A 106 10.78 9.74 5.63
N TYR A 107 9.54 10.09 5.94
CA TYR A 107 9.10 10.49 7.28
C TYR A 107 8.09 9.52 7.89
N GLY A 108 7.50 8.66 7.09
CA GLY A 108 6.34 7.84 7.47
C GLY A 108 5.03 8.58 7.25
N GLY A 109 3.96 7.81 7.06
CA GLY A 109 2.60 8.35 6.90
C GLY A 109 1.90 8.54 8.25
N PRO A 110 1.01 9.54 8.39
CA PRO A 110 0.23 9.75 9.60
C PRO A 110 -0.78 8.61 9.79
N LEU A 111 -0.84 7.98 10.95
CA LEU A 111 -1.82 6.92 11.28
C LEU A 111 -3.14 7.52 11.81
N ILE A 112 -3.08 8.68 12.43
CA ILE A 112 -4.20 9.39 13.08
C ILE A 112 -4.13 10.88 12.78
N GLY A 113 -5.20 11.59 13.09
CA GLY A 113 -5.33 13.02 12.84
C GLY A 113 -5.78 13.32 11.41
N LYS A 114 -5.59 14.57 10.99
CA LYS A 114 -5.96 15.03 9.66
C LYS A 114 -5.01 14.50 8.61
N LEU A 115 -5.58 13.81 7.61
CA LEU A 115 -4.81 13.32 6.48
C LEU A 115 -4.52 14.47 5.51
N PRO A 116 -3.29 14.59 4.99
CA PRO A 116 -3.01 15.55 3.96
C PRO A 116 -3.79 15.24 2.69
N CYS A 117 -4.18 16.31 1.97
CA CYS A 117 -4.83 16.18 0.66
C CYS A 117 -3.83 15.69 -0.38
N THR A 118 -4.26 14.78 -1.25
CA THR A 118 -3.44 14.24 -2.33
C THR A 118 -3.61 15.00 -3.64
N GLY A 119 -4.73 15.73 -3.76
CA GLY A 119 -5.12 16.40 -4.99
C GLY A 119 -5.65 15.46 -6.09
N ASN A 120 -5.77 14.17 -5.79
CA ASN A 120 -6.25 13.15 -6.74
C ASN A 120 -7.71 12.75 -6.51
N GLY A 121 -8.29 13.16 -5.38
CA GLY A 121 -9.67 12.88 -5.00
C GLY A 121 -10.59 14.08 -5.15
N LYS A 122 -11.89 13.82 -5.04
CA LYS A 122 -12.88 14.91 -4.88
C LYS A 122 -12.85 15.40 -3.45
N GLU A 123 -12.87 16.71 -3.28
CA GLU A 123 -12.98 17.32 -1.95
C GLU A 123 -14.20 16.77 -1.22
N HIS A 124 -13.98 16.18 -0.09
CA HIS A 124 -15.02 15.66 0.79
C HIS A 124 -14.45 15.46 2.19
N ILE A 125 -15.08 16.11 3.16
CA ILE A 125 -14.62 16.03 4.54
C ILE A 125 -15.29 14.82 5.21
N PHE A 126 -14.47 13.89 5.67
CA PHE A 126 -14.85 12.80 6.56
C PHE A 126 -14.30 13.13 7.95
N PRO A 127 -15.09 13.75 8.83
CA PRO A 127 -14.59 14.21 10.11
C PRO A 127 -14.11 13.06 10.98
N ALA A 128 -13.16 13.35 11.86
CA ALA A 128 -12.80 12.45 12.95
C ALA A 128 -13.82 12.60 14.08
N PRO A 129 -14.58 11.54 14.44
CA PRO A 129 -15.54 11.61 15.54
C PRO A 129 -14.91 11.68 16.93
N THR A 130 -13.61 11.39 17.05
CA THR A 130 -12.87 11.42 18.31
C THR A 130 -11.61 12.25 18.16
N ASP A 131 -11.35 13.11 19.14
CA ASP A 131 -10.10 13.88 19.19
C ASP A 131 -8.90 13.00 19.57
N VAL A 132 -7.74 13.34 19.03
CA VAL A 132 -6.49 12.60 19.27
C VAL A 132 -6.04 12.72 20.73
N CYS A 133 -6.24 13.88 21.36
CA CYS A 133 -5.89 14.07 22.78
C CYS A 133 -6.82 13.26 23.69
N ASP A 134 -8.10 13.17 23.37
CA ASP A 134 -9.06 12.35 24.12
C ASP A 134 -8.66 10.87 24.05
N MET A 135 -8.32 10.37 22.86
CA MET A 135 -7.84 9.00 22.69
C MET A 135 -6.52 8.75 23.44
N TRP A 136 -5.62 9.72 23.46
CA TRP A 136 -4.39 9.63 24.23
C TRP A 136 -4.68 9.55 25.73
N ASN A 137 -5.56 10.41 26.26
CA ASN A 137 -5.89 10.48 27.67
C ASN A 137 -6.64 9.25 28.17
N SER A 138 -7.51 8.66 27.36
CA SER A 138 -8.30 7.47 27.72
C SER A 138 -7.58 6.14 27.49
N ARG A 139 -6.37 6.14 26.86
CA ARG A 139 -5.73 4.92 26.36
C ARG A 139 -5.56 3.80 27.39
N ALA A 140 -5.09 4.13 28.62
CA ALA A 140 -4.86 3.13 29.64
C ALA A 140 -6.15 2.43 30.09
N THR A 141 -7.21 3.22 30.32
CA THR A 141 -8.53 2.71 30.71
C THR A 141 -9.14 1.85 29.60
N ASP A 142 -9.07 2.33 28.38
CA ASP A 142 -9.64 1.63 27.22
C ASP A 142 -8.86 0.35 26.90
N ASN A 143 -7.53 0.39 27.00
CA ASN A 143 -6.68 -0.79 26.83
C ASN A 143 -7.00 -1.86 27.87
N ALA A 144 -7.18 -1.48 29.14
CA ALA A 144 -7.58 -2.39 30.18
C ALA A 144 -8.96 -3.01 29.91
N ALA A 145 -9.92 -2.20 29.45
CA ALA A 145 -11.25 -2.68 29.08
C ALA A 145 -11.22 -3.63 27.87
N LEU A 146 -10.37 -3.37 26.88
CA LEU A 146 -10.13 -4.25 25.73
C LEU A 146 -9.45 -5.55 26.14
N HIS A 147 -8.42 -5.47 26.99
CA HIS A 147 -7.68 -6.62 27.49
C HIS A 147 -8.61 -7.59 28.27
N ASN A 148 -9.49 -7.08 29.12
CA ASN A 148 -10.46 -7.89 29.88
C ASN A 148 -11.45 -8.66 28.96
N LYS A 149 -11.70 -8.15 27.76
CA LYS A 149 -12.60 -8.78 26.76
C LYS A 149 -11.86 -9.63 25.75
N LEU A 150 -10.51 -9.65 25.80
CA LEU A 150 -9.69 -10.36 24.84
C LEU A 150 -9.82 -11.88 25.03
N LYS A 151 -10.13 -12.57 23.96
CA LYS A 151 -10.17 -14.04 23.92
C LYS A 151 -9.07 -14.56 23.01
N GLU A 152 -8.59 -15.77 23.30
CA GLU A 152 -7.65 -16.44 22.41
C GLU A 152 -8.36 -16.86 21.13
N ASP A 153 -7.76 -16.51 19.98
CA ASP A 153 -8.26 -16.90 18.67
C ASP A 153 -7.85 -18.36 18.39
N LYS A 154 -8.70 -19.12 17.71
CA LYS A 154 -8.40 -20.51 17.31
C LYS A 154 -7.17 -20.63 16.41
N HIS A 155 -6.78 -19.56 15.74
CA HIS A 155 -5.61 -19.43 14.89
C HIS A 155 -4.51 -18.57 15.54
N SER A 156 -4.48 -18.46 16.87
CA SER A 156 -3.52 -17.63 17.62
C SER A 156 -2.07 -17.94 17.27
N LYS A 157 -1.74 -19.21 16.96
CA LYS A 157 -0.42 -19.59 16.47
C LYS A 157 -0.07 -18.91 15.15
N PHE A 158 -0.99 -18.89 14.18
CA PHE A 158 -0.76 -18.20 12.91
C PHE A 158 -0.52 -16.71 13.13
N LEU A 159 -1.29 -16.08 14.04
CA LEU A 159 -1.12 -14.67 14.36
C LEU A 159 0.27 -14.40 14.97
N MET A 160 0.71 -15.24 15.91
CA MET A 160 2.05 -15.16 16.50
C MET A 160 3.15 -15.31 15.43
N ASP A 161 3.04 -16.33 14.58
CA ASP A 161 4.02 -16.59 13.52
C ASP A 161 4.07 -15.43 12.51
N GLN A 162 2.90 -14.85 12.17
CA GLN A 162 2.81 -13.68 11.31
C GLN A 162 3.45 -12.44 11.95
N CYS A 163 3.23 -12.19 13.24
CA CYS A 163 3.87 -11.08 13.96
C CYS A 163 5.39 -11.22 13.97
N LYS A 164 5.91 -12.43 14.24
CA LYS A 164 7.36 -12.71 14.18
C LYS A 164 7.93 -12.49 12.78
N ALA A 165 7.23 -12.97 11.75
CA ALA A 165 7.64 -12.76 10.36
C ALA A 165 7.67 -11.27 9.98
N ASP A 166 6.67 -10.50 10.42
CA ASP A 166 6.64 -9.05 10.21
C ASP A 166 7.72 -8.31 11.02
N ALA A 167 8.06 -8.80 12.22
CA ALA A 167 9.15 -8.26 13.03
C ALA A 167 10.51 -8.47 12.35
N MET A 168 10.76 -9.67 11.80
CA MET A 168 11.97 -9.95 11.00
C MET A 168 12.11 -9.01 9.79
N LEU A 169 11.01 -8.55 9.24
CA LEU A 169 10.96 -7.57 8.14
C LEU A 169 10.96 -6.12 8.63
N CYS A 170 11.18 -5.88 9.92
CA CYS A 170 11.11 -4.56 10.56
C CYS A 170 9.77 -3.83 10.35
N ARG A 171 8.68 -4.55 10.11
CA ARG A 171 7.33 -3.99 9.93
C ARG A 171 6.59 -3.78 11.24
N MET A 172 7.04 -4.44 12.31
CA MET A 172 6.56 -4.26 13.68
C MET A 172 7.65 -4.67 14.68
N SER A 173 7.44 -4.42 15.98
CA SER A 173 8.31 -4.92 17.04
C SER A 173 8.14 -6.43 17.23
N GLU A 174 9.16 -7.08 17.83
CA GLU A 174 9.01 -8.46 18.29
C GLU A 174 7.83 -8.57 19.26
N PRO A 175 6.98 -9.61 19.13
CA PRO A 175 5.94 -9.87 20.12
C PRO A 175 6.57 -10.22 21.48
N HIS A 176 6.05 -9.62 22.54
CA HIS A 176 6.47 -9.86 23.92
C HIS A 176 5.24 -9.95 24.83
N LEU A 177 5.42 -10.39 26.07
CA LEU A 177 4.33 -10.41 27.05
C LEU A 177 3.85 -8.98 27.32
N LEU A 178 2.53 -8.79 27.37
CA LEU A 178 1.94 -7.49 27.64
C LEU A 178 2.37 -6.99 29.01
N GLU A 179 3.02 -5.83 29.05
CA GLU A 179 3.49 -5.18 30.26
C GLU A 179 2.67 -3.94 30.63
N PRO A 180 2.70 -3.49 31.89
CA PRO A 180 1.97 -2.27 32.32
C PRO A 180 2.33 -1.03 31.49
N ASP A 181 3.59 -0.92 31.08
CA ASP A 181 4.08 0.21 30.26
C ASP A 181 3.48 0.19 28.85
N ASP A 182 3.23 -0.99 28.28
CA ASP A 182 2.49 -1.11 27.00
C ASP A 182 1.09 -0.52 27.15
N VAL A 183 0.39 -0.87 28.24
CA VAL A 183 -0.97 -0.44 28.48
C VAL A 183 -1.08 1.07 28.69
N SER A 184 -0.09 1.67 29.34
CA SER A 184 -0.07 3.10 29.68
C SER A 184 0.56 3.97 28.58
N GLY A 185 1.52 3.43 27.81
CA GLY A 185 2.30 4.17 26.82
C GLY A 185 1.74 4.14 25.41
N THR A 186 0.89 3.15 25.08
CA THR A 186 0.45 2.87 23.71
C THR A 186 -1.05 2.69 23.65
N ARG A 187 -1.70 3.12 22.58
CA ARG A 187 -3.07 2.71 22.23
C ARG A 187 -3.01 1.36 21.55
N ILE A 188 -3.71 0.37 22.07
CA ILE A 188 -3.57 -1.02 21.65
C ILE A 188 -4.85 -1.50 20.96
N SER A 189 -4.68 -2.09 19.79
CA SER A 189 -5.76 -2.71 19.00
C SER A 189 -5.77 -4.24 19.20
N PRO A 190 -6.94 -4.89 19.33
CA PRO A 190 -6.99 -6.34 19.41
C PRO A 190 -6.67 -6.97 18.04
N GLY A 191 -5.83 -8.02 18.08
CA GLY A 191 -5.49 -8.85 16.92
C GLY A 191 -6.25 -10.17 16.91
N PHE A 192 -6.70 -10.60 15.73
CA PHE A 192 -7.36 -11.87 15.48
C PHE A 192 -7.16 -12.33 14.05
N CYS A 193 -7.58 -13.56 13.72
CA CYS A 193 -7.48 -14.11 12.38
C CYS A 193 -8.85 -14.24 11.71
N VAL A 194 -8.85 -14.08 10.38
CA VAL A 194 -10.01 -14.32 9.53
C VAL A 194 -9.67 -15.37 8.48
N GLU A 195 -10.57 -16.33 8.31
CA GLU A 195 -10.51 -17.32 7.24
C GLU A 195 -11.02 -16.71 5.93
N GLN A 196 -10.23 -16.80 4.86
CA GLN A 196 -10.55 -16.25 3.53
C GLN A 196 -10.81 -17.32 2.47
N GLY A 197 -11.12 -18.56 2.89
CA GLY A 197 -11.29 -19.70 2.02
C GLY A 197 -10.07 -20.64 2.01
N LEU A 198 -9.89 -21.40 0.94
CA LEU A 198 -8.82 -22.35 0.78
C LEU A 198 -7.77 -21.82 -0.20
N LYS A 199 -6.51 -22.21 0.02
CA LYS A 199 -5.43 -22.04 -0.95
C LYS A 199 -5.51 -23.15 -2.00
N GLU A 200 -4.68 -23.07 -3.04
CA GLU A 200 -4.58 -24.09 -4.11
C GLU A 200 -4.19 -25.47 -3.58
N ASP A 201 -3.42 -25.51 -2.49
CA ASP A 201 -3.00 -26.74 -1.80
C ASP A 201 -4.05 -27.31 -0.83
N GLY A 202 -5.25 -26.72 -0.78
CA GLY A 202 -6.34 -27.11 0.11
C GLY A 202 -6.21 -26.63 1.56
N SER A 203 -5.12 -25.96 1.94
CA SER A 203 -4.95 -25.38 3.28
C SER A 203 -5.78 -24.12 3.45
N LEU A 204 -6.13 -23.80 4.71
CA LEU A 204 -6.86 -22.56 5.02
C LEU A 204 -6.04 -21.33 4.68
N LYS A 205 -6.65 -20.39 3.97
CA LYS A 205 -6.10 -19.07 3.75
C LYS A 205 -6.51 -18.17 4.91
N LEU A 206 -5.55 -17.91 5.80
CA LEU A 206 -5.74 -17.05 6.97
C LEU A 206 -5.22 -15.64 6.71
N ARG A 207 -5.84 -14.66 7.34
CA ARG A 207 -5.38 -13.28 7.37
C ARG A 207 -5.39 -12.75 8.80
N ALA A 208 -4.27 -12.20 9.25
CA ALA A 208 -4.19 -11.44 10.49
C ALA A 208 -4.90 -10.09 10.32
N ILE A 209 -5.78 -9.75 11.24
CA ILE A 209 -6.53 -8.51 11.30
C ILE A 209 -6.23 -7.82 12.63
N TYR A 210 -6.07 -6.52 12.57
CA TYR A 210 -5.91 -5.65 13.74
C TYR A 210 -7.06 -4.66 13.76
N ASP A 211 -7.91 -4.73 14.80
CA ASP A 211 -9.15 -3.96 14.84
C ASP A 211 -8.92 -2.53 15.36
N LEU A 212 -8.44 -1.68 14.46
CA LEU A 212 -8.22 -0.26 14.74
C LEU A 212 -9.53 0.53 14.95
N SER A 213 -10.64 -0.02 14.51
CA SER A 213 -11.96 0.58 14.78
C SER A 213 -12.38 0.36 16.22
N ARG A 214 -12.19 -0.87 16.74
CA ARG A 214 -12.52 -1.20 18.13
C ARG A 214 -11.62 -0.46 19.13
N SER A 215 -10.36 -0.20 18.78
CA SER A 215 -9.46 0.61 19.59
C SER A 215 -9.70 2.11 19.48
N GLY A 216 -10.57 2.57 18.57
CA GLY A 216 -10.83 3.99 18.32
C GLY A 216 -9.80 4.69 17.42
N VAL A 217 -8.73 4.01 16.99
CA VAL A 217 -7.69 4.62 16.13
C VAL A 217 -8.29 5.15 14.82
N ASN A 218 -9.17 4.37 14.17
CA ASN A 218 -9.85 4.81 12.95
C ASN A 218 -10.81 5.99 13.19
N ALA A 219 -11.33 6.15 14.41
CA ALA A 219 -12.21 7.26 14.77
C ALA A 219 -11.46 8.58 14.96
N CYS A 220 -10.14 8.52 15.17
CA CYS A 220 -9.27 9.71 15.27
C CYS A 220 -8.67 10.13 13.92
N THR A 221 -9.19 9.61 12.79
CA THR A 221 -8.67 9.93 11.46
C THR A 221 -9.68 10.76 10.68
N GLU A 222 -9.28 11.99 10.33
CA GLU A 222 -10.01 12.88 9.42
C GLU A 222 -9.47 12.75 8.00
N ALA A 223 -10.36 12.54 7.04
CA ALA A 223 -10.00 12.58 5.63
C ALA A 223 -10.68 13.77 4.95
N VAL A 224 -9.95 14.45 4.08
CA VAL A 224 -10.40 15.69 3.41
C VAL A 224 -10.76 15.50 1.95
N GLU A 225 -10.62 14.28 1.45
CA GLU A 225 -10.99 13.94 0.07
C GLU A 225 -11.54 12.53 -0.04
N LYS A 226 -12.35 12.31 -1.05
CA LYS A 226 -12.85 10.99 -1.45
C LYS A 226 -12.07 10.54 -2.68
N LEU A 227 -11.36 9.43 -2.56
CA LEU A 227 -10.64 8.83 -3.67
C LEU A 227 -11.61 8.28 -4.72
N SER A 228 -11.22 8.44 -5.99
CA SER A 228 -11.89 7.84 -7.13
C SER A 228 -10.99 6.70 -7.64
N TYR A 229 -11.59 5.55 -7.86
CA TYR A 229 -10.90 4.40 -8.44
C TYR A 229 -11.27 4.29 -9.92
N ASP A 230 -10.32 3.85 -10.74
CA ASP A 230 -10.63 3.49 -12.11
C ASP A 230 -11.66 2.37 -12.14
N SER A 231 -12.67 2.54 -12.96
CA SER A 231 -13.71 1.54 -13.12
C SER A 231 -13.33 0.50 -14.19
N ILE A 232 -14.05 -0.59 -14.19
CA ILE A 232 -13.97 -1.58 -15.27
C ILE A 232 -14.31 -0.94 -16.63
N ASP A 233 -15.15 0.10 -16.64
CA ASP A 233 -15.54 0.84 -17.85
C ASP A 233 -14.35 1.58 -18.44
N ALA A 234 -13.45 2.14 -17.60
CA ALA A 234 -12.21 2.76 -18.06
C ALA A 234 -11.32 1.73 -18.79
N LEU A 235 -11.21 0.51 -18.23
CA LEU A 235 -10.45 -0.56 -18.84
C LEU A 235 -11.05 -0.95 -20.22
N PHE A 236 -12.36 -1.05 -20.31
CA PHE A 236 -13.04 -1.34 -21.58
C PHE A 236 -12.91 -0.21 -22.60
N ALA A 237 -13.01 1.06 -22.18
CA ALA A 237 -12.84 2.20 -23.07
C ALA A 237 -11.43 2.26 -23.67
N VAL A 238 -10.39 2.05 -22.83
CA VAL A 238 -9.00 1.94 -23.28
C VAL A 238 -8.84 0.79 -24.27
N SER A 239 -9.36 -0.40 -23.93
CA SER A 239 -9.28 -1.58 -24.78
C SER A 239 -9.95 -1.34 -26.15
N ARG A 240 -11.15 -0.76 -26.14
CA ARG A 240 -11.87 -0.42 -27.39
C ARG A 240 -11.07 0.54 -28.27
N SER A 241 -10.44 1.55 -27.68
CA SER A 241 -9.63 2.51 -28.43
C SER A 241 -8.43 1.86 -29.12
N PHE A 242 -7.74 0.93 -28.48
CA PHE A 242 -6.65 0.16 -29.10
C PHE A 242 -7.19 -0.77 -30.21
N MET A 243 -8.31 -1.47 -29.96
CA MET A 243 -8.92 -2.38 -30.95
C MET A 243 -9.38 -1.64 -32.19
N GLN A 244 -10.00 -0.47 -32.05
CA GLN A 244 -10.47 0.37 -33.18
C GLN A 244 -9.32 0.83 -34.07
N GLN A 245 -8.09 0.88 -33.54
CA GLN A 245 -6.87 1.21 -34.27
C GLN A 245 -6.12 -0.03 -34.77
N GLY A 246 -6.75 -1.22 -34.71
CA GLY A 246 -6.14 -2.48 -35.15
C GLY A 246 -4.99 -2.96 -34.29
N ARG A 247 -4.85 -2.43 -33.06
CA ARG A 247 -3.77 -2.84 -32.14
C ARG A 247 -4.21 -4.07 -31.33
N PRO A 248 -3.35 -5.10 -31.22
CA PRO A 248 -3.62 -6.25 -30.36
C PRO A 248 -3.58 -5.86 -28.89
N ILE A 249 -4.48 -6.47 -28.10
CA ILE A 249 -4.59 -6.21 -26.66
C ILE A 249 -4.13 -7.43 -25.87
N ALA A 250 -3.31 -7.20 -24.84
CA ALA A 250 -2.99 -8.18 -23.82
C ALA A 250 -3.24 -7.58 -22.42
N PHE A 251 -3.96 -8.30 -21.58
CA PHE A 251 -4.17 -7.90 -20.20
C PHE A 251 -3.10 -8.49 -19.31
N LEU A 252 -2.44 -7.63 -18.53
CA LEU A 252 -1.50 -8.04 -17.49
C LEU A 252 -2.08 -7.64 -16.13
N LYS A 253 -2.21 -8.62 -15.24
CA LYS A 253 -2.51 -8.37 -13.83
C LYS A 253 -1.20 -8.36 -13.04
N ALA A 254 -0.91 -7.25 -12.40
CA ALA A 254 0.20 -7.11 -11.46
C ALA A 254 -0.36 -6.73 -10.08
N ASP A 255 0.20 -7.30 -9.02
CA ASP A 255 -0.14 -6.99 -7.63
C ASP A 255 1.13 -6.61 -6.87
N ILE A 256 1.01 -5.63 -5.99
CA ILE A 256 2.12 -5.21 -5.12
C ILE A 256 2.05 -6.05 -3.86
N ASP A 257 3.00 -6.96 -3.71
CA ASP A 257 3.09 -7.77 -2.52
C ASP A 257 3.19 -6.92 -1.26
N ALA A 258 2.25 -7.16 -0.34
CA ALA A 258 2.17 -6.47 0.94
C ALA A 258 2.27 -4.94 0.82
N ALA A 259 1.61 -4.34 -0.20
CA ALA A 259 1.73 -2.92 -0.56
C ALA A 259 1.69 -1.99 0.65
N TYR A 260 0.70 -2.17 1.50
CA TYR A 260 0.50 -1.34 2.69
C TYR A 260 1.57 -1.56 3.76
N ARG A 261 2.07 -2.78 3.89
CA ARG A 261 3.13 -3.14 4.83
C ARG A 261 4.51 -2.62 4.41
N ARG A 262 4.61 -1.94 3.28
CA ARG A 262 5.82 -1.25 2.80
C ARG A 262 5.83 0.24 3.15
N VAL A 263 4.69 0.80 3.55
CA VAL A 263 4.59 2.20 3.95
C VAL A 263 4.82 2.30 5.46
N PRO A 264 5.86 3.02 5.91
CA PRO A 264 6.12 3.21 7.33
C PRO A 264 5.10 4.15 7.98
N ILE A 265 4.84 3.95 9.27
CA ILE A 265 4.07 4.86 10.10
C ILE A 265 5.01 5.99 10.58
N ASP A 266 4.50 7.23 10.57
CA ASP A 266 5.16 8.37 11.20
C ASP A 266 5.54 8.01 12.66
N PRO A 267 6.82 8.16 13.05
CA PRO A 267 7.27 7.84 14.40
C PRO A 267 6.46 8.52 15.53
N ARG A 268 5.91 9.70 15.25
CA ARG A 268 5.08 10.46 16.20
C ARG A 268 3.72 9.80 16.47
N HIS A 269 3.27 8.92 15.57
CA HIS A 269 1.98 8.23 15.67
C HIS A 269 2.09 6.75 16.10
N ARG A 270 3.30 6.25 16.41
CA ARG A 270 3.51 4.86 16.83
C ARG A 270 2.78 4.49 18.10
N TRP A 271 2.59 5.45 18.98
CA TRP A 271 1.82 5.22 20.20
C TRP A 271 0.37 4.76 19.92
N ALA A 272 -0.17 5.05 18.74
CA ALA A 272 -1.49 4.60 18.31
C ALA A 272 -1.45 3.27 17.52
N ALA A 273 -0.29 2.65 17.38
CA ALA A 273 -0.06 1.49 16.50
C ALA A 273 0.18 0.18 17.27
N GLY A 274 -0.13 0.14 18.56
CA GLY A 274 0.00 -1.06 19.39
C GLY A 274 -1.02 -2.13 19.02
N VAL A 275 -0.64 -3.39 19.21
CA VAL A 275 -1.53 -4.54 19.08
C VAL A 275 -1.41 -5.45 20.30
N MET A 276 -2.50 -6.15 20.63
CA MET A 276 -2.49 -7.24 21.61
C MET A 276 -3.32 -8.42 21.11
N PHE A 277 -2.88 -9.62 21.49
CA PHE A 277 -3.60 -10.85 21.22
C PHE A 277 -3.22 -11.91 22.24
N LYS A 278 -4.06 -12.92 22.46
CA LYS A 278 -3.73 -14.06 23.32
C LYS A 278 -3.07 -15.17 22.54
N TYR A 279 -2.03 -15.75 23.12
CA TYR A 279 -1.32 -16.92 22.63
C TYR A 279 -0.87 -17.81 23.78
N ASN A 280 -1.28 -19.08 23.79
CA ASN A 280 -1.03 -20.04 24.87
C ASN A 280 -1.46 -19.49 26.24
N GLY A 281 -2.64 -18.88 26.31
CA GLY A 281 -3.22 -18.32 27.55
C GLY A 281 -2.62 -16.97 27.99
N ALA A 282 -1.46 -16.56 27.45
CA ALA A 282 -0.81 -15.30 27.78
C ALA A 282 -1.16 -14.20 26.76
N THR A 283 -1.25 -12.94 27.22
CA THR A 283 -1.44 -11.81 26.34
C THR A 283 -0.09 -11.34 25.82
N GLN A 284 0.01 -11.25 24.50
CA GLN A 284 1.17 -10.72 23.78
C GLN A 284 0.91 -9.29 23.35
N SER A 285 1.94 -8.47 23.31
CA SER A 285 1.98 -7.10 22.81
C SER A 285 3.00 -6.95 21.71
N SER A 286 2.73 -6.06 20.77
CA SER A 286 3.65 -5.62 19.73
C SER A 286 3.22 -4.25 19.21
N CYS A 287 4.09 -3.57 18.45
CA CYS A 287 3.79 -2.27 17.85
C CYS A 287 4.12 -2.27 16.37
N HIS A 288 3.22 -1.79 15.53
CA HIS A 288 3.45 -1.64 14.10
C HIS A 288 4.40 -0.48 13.79
N TYR A 289 5.34 -0.73 12.90
CA TYR A 289 6.21 0.28 12.28
C TYR A 289 5.77 0.62 10.85
N SER A 290 5.00 -0.28 10.23
CA SER A 290 4.33 -0.05 8.95
C SER A 290 2.82 -0.17 9.11
N PHE A 291 2.07 0.39 8.16
CA PHE A 291 0.61 0.38 8.24
C PHE A 291 0.04 -1.02 8.36
N PRO A 292 -0.79 -1.31 9.38
CA PRO A 292 -1.51 -2.57 9.51
C PRO A 292 -2.73 -2.60 8.57
N PHE A 293 -3.15 -3.78 8.18
CA PHE A 293 -4.45 -3.94 7.54
C PHE A 293 -5.56 -3.50 8.49
N GLY A 294 -6.54 -2.74 7.97
CA GLY A 294 -7.66 -2.20 8.75
C GLY A 294 -7.51 -0.74 9.15
N ALA A 295 -6.37 -0.11 8.92
CA ALA A 295 -6.23 1.34 9.10
C ALA A 295 -7.07 2.10 8.05
N LYS A 296 -7.94 3.03 8.50
CA LYS A 296 -8.80 3.86 7.62
C LYS A 296 -7.97 4.60 6.56
N GLN A 297 -6.79 5.04 6.93
CA GLN A 297 -5.87 5.74 6.06
C GLN A 297 -5.35 4.87 4.90
N LEU A 298 -5.30 3.54 5.07
CA LEU A 298 -4.80 2.64 4.03
C LEU A 298 -5.63 2.68 2.76
N SER A 299 -6.95 2.82 2.88
CA SER A 299 -7.82 2.97 1.71
C SER A 299 -7.49 4.25 0.93
N MET A 300 -6.95 5.27 1.59
CA MET A 300 -6.61 6.55 0.98
C MET A 300 -5.17 6.59 0.46
N ARG A 301 -4.18 6.24 1.29
CA ARG A 301 -2.75 6.36 0.93
C ARG A 301 -2.20 5.21 0.09
N GLY A 302 -2.75 4.01 0.26
CA GLY A 302 -2.39 2.87 -0.59
C GLY A 302 -2.84 3.06 -2.03
N THR A 303 -3.98 3.72 -2.23
CA THR A 303 -4.49 4.10 -3.55
C THR A 303 -3.60 5.14 -4.21
N GLU A 304 -3.01 6.06 -3.46
CA GLU A 304 -2.09 7.07 -3.98
C GLU A 304 -0.81 6.46 -4.53
N LEU A 305 -0.23 5.51 -3.81
CA LEU A 305 0.93 4.79 -4.32
C LEU A 305 0.58 4.06 -5.62
N VAL A 306 -0.59 3.41 -5.65
CA VAL A 306 -1.10 2.77 -6.87
C VAL A 306 -1.38 3.81 -7.95
N HIS A 307 -2.00 4.95 -7.63
CA HIS A 307 -2.27 6.03 -8.57
C HIS A 307 -0.99 6.69 -9.08
N CYS A 308 0.01 6.92 -8.22
CA CYS A 308 1.33 7.37 -8.63
C CYS A 308 1.95 6.39 -9.64
N LEU A 309 1.90 5.10 -9.36
CA LEU A 309 2.39 4.06 -10.27
C LEU A 309 1.56 3.96 -11.55
N GLN A 310 0.24 4.17 -11.48
CA GLN A 310 -0.64 4.24 -12.65
C GLN A 310 -0.35 5.48 -13.49
N THR A 311 -0.15 6.64 -12.87
CA THR A 311 0.20 7.88 -13.56
C THR A 311 1.59 7.79 -14.18
N LEU A 312 2.57 7.20 -13.47
CA LEU A 312 3.86 6.84 -14.04
C LEU A 312 3.67 5.91 -15.24
N ARG A 313 2.78 4.94 -15.15
CA ARG A 313 2.46 4.02 -16.24
C ARG A 313 1.76 4.71 -17.40
N ALA A 314 0.82 5.62 -17.15
CA ALA A 314 0.07 6.34 -18.17
C ALA A 314 0.91 7.42 -18.85
N LYS A 315 1.70 8.20 -18.09
CA LYS A 315 2.53 9.29 -18.58
C LYS A 315 3.91 8.85 -19.07
N SER A 316 4.47 7.78 -18.51
CA SER A 316 5.78 7.23 -18.92
C SER A 316 5.66 5.96 -19.73
N PHE A 317 4.58 5.81 -20.49
CA PHE A 317 4.39 4.65 -21.34
C PHE A 317 3.81 3.43 -20.61
N THR A 318 2.81 2.85 -21.18
CA THR A 318 2.27 1.51 -21.00
C THR A 318 3.36 0.46 -20.69
N CYS A 319 4.07 0.65 -19.60
CA CYS A 319 5.25 -0.14 -19.33
C CYS A 319 4.89 -1.41 -18.55
N ARG A 320 5.08 -2.56 -19.18
CA ARG A 320 5.18 -3.88 -18.51
C ARG A 320 6.21 -3.88 -17.36
N CYS A 321 7.09 -2.89 -17.30
CA CYS A 321 8.31 -2.91 -16.53
C CYS A 321 8.20 -2.31 -15.12
N CYS A 322 7.38 -1.29 -14.86
CA CYS A 322 7.27 -0.71 -13.51
C CYS A 322 6.71 -1.70 -12.48
N ALA A 323 5.83 -2.62 -12.91
CA ALA A 323 5.32 -3.68 -12.03
C ALA A 323 6.35 -4.80 -11.78
N SER A 324 7.20 -5.14 -12.76
CA SER A 324 8.22 -6.20 -12.61
C SER A 324 9.38 -5.78 -11.71
N TRP A 325 9.69 -4.49 -11.63
CA TRP A 325 10.80 -4.01 -10.80
C TRP A 325 10.51 -4.12 -9.30
N MET A 326 9.28 -3.89 -8.85
CA MET A 326 8.90 -4.14 -7.46
C MET A 326 8.87 -5.64 -7.09
N ILE A 327 8.76 -6.52 -8.10
CA ILE A 327 8.71 -7.99 -7.93
C ILE A 327 10.13 -8.59 -7.98
N SER A 328 11.07 -8.00 -8.74
CA SER A 328 12.40 -8.58 -8.94
C SER A 328 13.31 -8.53 -7.71
N SER A 329 13.05 -7.61 -6.76
CA SER A 329 13.80 -7.55 -5.50
C SER A 329 13.66 -8.81 -4.63
N ARG A 330 12.66 -9.68 -4.88
CA ARG A 330 12.47 -10.96 -4.17
C ARG A 330 13.29 -12.13 -4.73
N ARG A 331 13.67 -12.13 -5.99
CA ARG A 331 14.48 -13.25 -6.52
C ARG A 331 15.87 -13.33 -5.87
N HIS A 332 16.43 -12.19 -5.48
CA HIS A 332 17.74 -12.19 -4.80
C HIS A 332 17.69 -12.60 -3.32
N GLN A 333 16.57 -12.42 -2.63
CA GLN A 333 16.44 -12.87 -1.23
C GLN A 333 16.17 -14.36 -1.08
N ARG A 334 15.52 -15.02 -2.05
CA ARG A 334 15.30 -16.48 -2.00
C ARG A 334 16.57 -17.29 -2.25
N ASN A 335 17.51 -16.77 -3.03
CA ASN A 335 18.78 -17.44 -3.28
C ASN A 335 19.82 -17.29 -2.15
N ALA A 336 19.60 -16.37 -1.21
CA ALA A 336 20.48 -16.23 -0.02
C ALA A 336 20.08 -17.17 1.14
N GLN A 337 18.89 -17.78 1.09
CA GLN A 337 18.42 -18.71 2.13
C GLN A 337 18.60 -20.20 1.79
N SER A 338 19.22 -20.52 0.66
CA SER A 338 19.47 -21.89 0.21
C SER A 338 20.99 -22.21 0.07
N MET A 339 21.80 -21.71 0.97
CA MET A 339 23.15 -22.27 1.16
C MET A 339 23.25 -22.87 2.57
N PRO A 340 23.82 -24.11 2.65
CA PRO A 340 23.83 -24.92 3.87
C PRO A 340 24.65 -24.34 5.00
#